data_54040034bfc954920bed296899e5f183
#
_entry.id   54040034bfc954920bed296899e5f183
#
_cell.length_a   1.000
_cell.length_b   1.000
_cell.length_c   1.000
_cell.angle_alpha   90.00
_cell.angle_beta   90.00
_cell.angle_gamma   90.00
#
_symmetry.space_group_name_H-M   'P 1'
#
loop_
_entity.id
_entity.type
_entity.pdbx_description
1 polymer ?
#
loop_
_entity_poly.entity_id
_entity_poly.type
_entity_poly.pdbx_seq_one_letter_code
_entity_poly.pdbx_strand_id
1 'polypeptide(L)'
;MKKILIVEDDMSIHKILEEMLEQEKYKILNAYSGTEALMLLEKDNVDLVLLDLMLPGLNGEEIIKKVNNIPIIVLSAKISTDDKVNCLLNGASDYLIKPFDKKELLARIKVQLRTRKEISPNYIFKDLILLKDNYILKVKDKEIAWTKTEYAILKQLFLYQNQVVSKSKLLDLIRFDTEDCDENSLRVHISNIRKKIKKYSNDEYIDSVWGVGFKLKNKS
;
A
#
# COMPACT_ATOMS: atom_id res chain seq x y z
N MET A 1 -4.92 -17.88 0.00
CA MET A 1 -5.92 -17.68 -1.06
C MET A 1 -6.57 -16.34 -0.79
N LYS A 2 -6.65 -15.44 -1.78
CA LYS A 2 -7.19 -14.09 -1.59
C LYS A 2 -8.71 -14.12 -1.44
N LYS A 3 -9.25 -13.29 -0.54
CA LYS A 3 -10.68 -13.21 -0.22
C LYS A 3 -11.26 -11.91 -0.75
N ILE A 4 -12.26 -11.99 -1.60
CA ILE A 4 -12.93 -10.86 -2.24
C ILE A 4 -14.37 -10.78 -1.72
N LEU A 5 -14.78 -9.60 -1.27
CA LEU A 5 -16.16 -9.31 -0.91
C LEU A 5 -16.86 -8.72 -2.12
N ILE A 6 -17.94 -9.33 -2.55
CA ILE A 6 -18.88 -8.80 -3.55
C ILE A 6 -20.00 -8.11 -2.79
N VAL A 7 -20.28 -6.84 -3.13
CA VAL A 7 -21.39 -6.05 -2.58
C VAL A 7 -22.23 -5.58 -3.75
N GLU A 8 -23.30 -6.32 -4.04
CA GLU A 8 -24.15 -6.18 -5.23
C GLU A 8 -25.54 -6.73 -4.90
N ASP A 9 -26.59 -5.95 -5.11
CA ASP A 9 -27.96 -6.37 -4.85
C ASP A 9 -28.64 -7.04 -6.06
N ASP A 10 -28.18 -6.76 -7.29
CA ASP A 10 -28.66 -7.46 -8.48
C ASP A 10 -28.10 -8.88 -8.51
N MET A 11 -28.98 -9.85 -8.28
CA MET A 11 -28.64 -11.28 -8.24
C MET A 11 -28.01 -11.80 -9.51
N SER A 12 -28.33 -11.24 -10.68
CA SER A 12 -27.79 -11.66 -11.96
C SER A 12 -26.33 -11.21 -12.11
N ILE A 13 -26.05 -9.96 -11.77
CA ILE A 13 -24.69 -9.41 -11.76
C ILE A 13 -23.85 -10.10 -10.70
N HIS A 14 -24.42 -10.27 -9.50
CA HIS A 14 -23.77 -10.95 -8.38
C HIS A 14 -23.30 -12.36 -8.78
N LYS A 15 -24.17 -13.16 -9.38
CA LYS A 15 -23.85 -14.51 -9.84
C LYS A 15 -22.75 -14.53 -10.91
N ILE A 16 -22.78 -13.58 -11.85
CA ILE A 16 -21.73 -13.46 -12.88
C ILE A 16 -20.37 -13.16 -12.23
N LEU A 17 -20.34 -12.26 -11.25
CA LEU A 17 -19.11 -11.92 -10.50
C LEU A 17 -18.60 -13.12 -9.72
N GLU A 18 -19.49 -13.84 -9.03
CA GLU A 18 -19.17 -15.04 -8.25
C GLU A 18 -18.54 -16.11 -9.13
N GLU A 19 -19.21 -16.55 -10.21
CA GLU A 19 -18.72 -17.54 -11.15
C GLU A 19 -17.35 -17.16 -11.76
N MET A 20 -17.17 -15.87 -12.08
CA MET A 20 -15.93 -15.36 -12.63
C MET A 20 -14.77 -15.46 -11.63
N LEU A 21 -15.01 -15.10 -10.36
CA LEU A 21 -13.99 -15.09 -9.32
C LEU A 21 -13.63 -16.51 -8.84
N GLU A 22 -14.61 -17.42 -8.82
CA GLU A 22 -14.38 -18.83 -8.51
C GLU A 22 -13.44 -19.50 -9.53
N GLN A 23 -13.63 -19.22 -10.84
CA GLN A 23 -12.74 -19.70 -11.91
C GLN A 23 -11.28 -19.26 -11.69
N GLU A 24 -11.07 -18.08 -11.10
CA GLU A 24 -9.74 -17.55 -10.77
C GLU A 24 -9.26 -18.01 -9.37
N LYS A 25 -10.00 -18.90 -8.71
CA LYS A 25 -9.67 -19.48 -7.39
C LYS A 25 -9.58 -18.44 -6.25
N TYR A 26 -10.38 -17.40 -6.28
CA TYR A 26 -10.57 -16.50 -5.15
C TYR A 26 -11.55 -17.10 -4.13
N LYS A 27 -11.40 -16.75 -2.84
CA LYS A 27 -12.47 -16.96 -1.86
C LYS A 27 -13.43 -15.79 -1.95
N ILE A 28 -14.73 -16.07 -1.89
CA ILE A 28 -15.77 -15.06 -2.06
C ILE A 28 -16.54 -14.93 -0.76
N LEU A 29 -16.86 -13.70 -0.42
CA LEU A 29 -17.88 -13.33 0.54
C LEU A 29 -18.94 -12.55 -0.21
N ASN A 30 -20.20 -12.78 0.11
CA ASN A 30 -21.35 -12.20 -0.56
C ASN A 30 -22.10 -11.28 0.39
N ALA A 31 -22.37 -10.05 -0.04
CA ALA A 31 -23.24 -9.08 0.62
C ALA A 31 -24.20 -8.49 -0.41
N TYR A 32 -25.45 -8.40 -0.04
CA TYR A 32 -26.53 -7.88 -0.90
C TYR A 32 -27.01 -6.50 -0.45
N SER A 33 -26.34 -5.93 0.56
CA SER A 33 -26.61 -4.60 1.07
C SER A 33 -25.37 -3.98 1.69
N GLY A 34 -25.34 -2.66 1.80
CA GLY A 34 -24.25 -1.95 2.44
C GLY A 34 -24.08 -2.29 3.93
N THR A 35 -25.18 -2.54 4.63
CA THR A 35 -25.12 -2.93 6.05
C THR A 35 -24.47 -4.31 6.22
N GLU A 36 -24.86 -5.27 5.40
CA GLU A 36 -24.29 -6.62 5.40
C GLU A 36 -22.78 -6.58 5.08
N ALA A 37 -22.40 -5.76 4.10
CA ALA A 37 -21.01 -5.56 3.73
C ALA A 37 -20.17 -5.09 4.93
N LEU A 38 -20.62 -4.09 5.68
CA LEU A 38 -19.91 -3.60 6.87
C LEU A 38 -19.79 -4.67 7.95
N MET A 39 -20.86 -5.44 8.21
CA MET A 39 -20.82 -6.54 9.18
C MET A 39 -19.81 -7.63 8.81
N LEU A 40 -19.70 -7.96 7.51
CA LEU A 40 -18.71 -8.92 7.03
C LEU A 40 -17.28 -8.38 7.12
N LEU A 41 -17.08 -7.09 6.82
CA LEU A 41 -15.78 -6.44 6.91
C LEU A 41 -15.25 -6.33 8.35
N GLU A 42 -16.13 -6.30 9.35
CA GLU A 42 -15.74 -6.36 10.77
C GLU A 42 -15.35 -7.77 11.24
N LYS A 43 -15.95 -8.80 10.65
CA LYS A 43 -15.77 -10.21 11.08
C LYS A 43 -14.67 -10.94 10.31
N ASP A 44 -14.44 -10.56 9.08
CA ASP A 44 -13.61 -11.28 8.13
C ASP A 44 -12.45 -10.42 7.59
N ASN A 45 -11.31 -11.08 7.38
CA ASN A 45 -10.20 -10.46 6.68
C ASN A 45 -10.46 -10.49 5.17
N VAL A 46 -10.84 -9.35 4.60
CA VAL A 46 -11.08 -9.15 3.17
C VAL A 46 -9.86 -8.53 2.50
N ASP A 47 -9.47 -9.05 1.33
CA ASP A 47 -8.33 -8.54 0.57
C ASP A 47 -8.73 -7.48 -0.46
N LEU A 48 -9.99 -7.49 -0.94
CA LEU A 48 -10.53 -6.56 -1.91
C LEU A 48 -12.07 -6.54 -1.85
N VAL A 49 -12.66 -5.39 -2.08
CA VAL A 49 -14.11 -5.22 -2.19
C VAL A 49 -14.47 -4.84 -3.64
N LEU A 50 -15.43 -5.55 -4.23
CA LEU A 50 -16.18 -5.11 -5.42
C LEU A 50 -17.47 -4.51 -4.93
N LEU A 51 -17.73 -3.24 -5.22
CA LEU A 51 -18.80 -2.47 -4.62
C LEU A 51 -19.68 -1.81 -5.69
N ASP A 52 -20.96 -2.15 -5.71
CA ASP A 52 -21.95 -1.29 -6.37
C ASP A 52 -22.23 -0.05 -5.51
N LEU A 53 -22.43 1.08 -6.15
CA LEU A 53 -22.83 2.32 -5.47
C LEU A 53 -24.35 2.35 -5.20
N MET A 54 -25.14 1.69 -6.04
CA MET A 54 -26.60 1.76 -6.00
C MET A 54 -27.18 0.62 -5.14
N LEU A 55 -26.79 0.58 -3.88
CA LEU A 55 -27.26 -0.44 -2.94
C LEU A 55 -28.51 0.02 -2.17
N PRO A 56 -29.40 -0.90 -1.79
CA PRO A 56 -30.49 -0.58 -0.89
C PRO A 56 -29.96 -0.26 0.52
N GLY A 57 -30.58 0.74 1.16
CA GLY A 57 -30.22 1.16 2.53
C GLY A 57 -28.97 2.03 2.58
N LEU A 58 -27.85 1.49 3.03
CA LEU A 58 -26.60 2.23 3.12
C LEU A 58 -25.94 2.40 1.74
N ASN A 59 -25.74 3.66 1.34
CA ASN A 59 -25.17 3.99 0.04
C ASN A 59 -23.69 3.52 -0.06
N GLY A 60 -23.29 3.05 -1.24
CA GLY A 60 -21.91 2.63 -1.52
C GLY A 60 -20.86 3.70 -1.22
N GLU A 61 -21.15 4.97 -1.40
CA GLU A 61 -20.24 6.07 -1.05
C GLU A 61 -19.97 6.18 0.46
N GLU A 62 -20.94 5.80 1.31
CA GLU A 62 -20.75 5.75 2.76
C GLU A 62 -19.86 4.56 3.15
N ILE A 63 -19.93 3.46 2.41
CA ILE A 63 -19.04 2.30 2.61
C ILE A 63 -17.61 2.70 2.30
N ILE A 64 -17.36 3.39 1.17
CA ILE A 64 -16.03 3.85 0.78
C ILE A 64 -15.36 4.66 1.91
N LYS A 65 -16.11 5.57 2.53
CA LYS A 65 -15.60 6.42 3.63
C LYS A 65 -15.31 5.66 4.93
N LYS A 66 -16.03 4.57 5.17
CA LYS A 66 -15.88 3.76 6.40
C LYS A 66 -14.80 2.69 6.28
N VAL A 67 -14.51 2.24 5.05
CA VAL A 67 -13.55 1.15 4.81
C VAL A 67 -12.14 1.72 4.66
N ASN A 68 -11.30 1.44 5.63
CA ASN A 68 -9.90 1.83 5.61
C ASN A 68 -9.01 0.62 5.27
N ASN A 69 -7.94 0.86 4.52
CA ASN A 69 -6.90 -0.15 4.24
C ASN A 69 -7.32 -1.39 3.41
N ILE A 70 -8.53 -1.42 2.85
CA ILE A 70 -8.97 -2.47 1.92
C ILE A 70 -9.22 -1.82 0.55
N PRO A 71 -8.59 -2.29 -0.55
CA PRO A 71 -8.87 -1.74 -1.87
C PRO A 71 -10.33 -2.00 -2.26
N ILE A 72 -10.97 -0.95 -2.77
CA ILE A 72 -12.35 -0.97 -3.26
C ILE A 72 -12.31 -0.69 -4.76
N ILE A 73 -12.84 -1.61 -5.55
CA ILE A 73 -13.17 -1.36 -6.96
C ILE A 73 -14.67 -1.10 -7.03
N VAL A 74 -15.02 0.11 -7.41
CA VAL A 74 -16.42 0.50 -7.62
C VAL A 74 -16.91 -0.02 -8.97
N LEU A 75 -18.07 -0.68 -8.97
CA LEU A 75 -18.80 -1.11 -10.16
C LEU A 75 -20.09 -0.30 -10.25
N SER A 76 -20.24 0.57 -11.24
CA SER A 76 -21.40 1.48 -11.27
C SER A 76 -21.92 1.73 -12.68
N ALA A 77 -23.23 1.92 -12.82
CA ALA A 77 -23.86 2.37 -14.06
C ALA A 77 -23.71 3.90 -14.29
N LYS A 78 -23.22 4.66 -13.30
CA LYS A 78 -22.99 6.09 -13.44
C LYS A 78 -21.79 6.36 -14.38
N ILE A 79 -22.01 7.17 -15.41
CA ILE A 79 -21.01 7.45 -16.46
C ILE A 79 -20.32 8.80 -16.23
N SER A 80 -20.84 9.63 -15.32
CA SER A 80 -20.33 10.98 -15.07
C SER A 80 -18.87 10.95 -14.61
N THR A 81 -18.06 11.80 -15.22
CA THR A 81 -16.66 12.00 -14.80
C THR A 81 -16.57 12.49 -13.36
N ASP A 82 -17.51 13.33 -12.94
CA ASP A 82 -17.53 13.89 -11.58
C ASP A 82 -17.81 12.82 -10.53
N ASP A 83 -18.76 11.89 -10.79
CA ASP A 83 -19.03 10.77 -9.90
C ASP A 83 -17.78 9.87 -9.74
N LYS A 84 -17.09 9.58 -10.85
CA LYS A 84 -15.85 8.80 -10.83
C LYS A 84 -14.76 9.50 -10.03
N VAL A 85 -14.52 10.78 -10.26
CA VAL A 85 -13.53 11.57 -9.54
C VAL A 85 -13.86 11.63 -8.05
N ASN A 86 -15.11 11.88 -7.70
CA ASN A 86 -15.57 11.91 -6.31
C ASN A 86 -15.36 10.58 -5.60
N CYS A 87 -15.68 9.45 -6.23
CA CYS A 87 -15.44 8.12 -5.64
C CYS A 87 -13.96 7.87 -5.37
N LEU A 88 -13.08 8.21 -6.33
CA LEU A 88 -11.63 8.04 -6.17
C LEU A 88 -11.06 8.95 -5.07
N LEU A 89 -11.49 10.21 -5.01
CA LEU A 89 -11.09 11.15 -3.94
C LEU A 89 -11.60 10.73 -2.56
N ASN A 90 -12.76 10.07 -2.50
CA ASN A 90 -13.33 9.55 -1.25
C ASN A 90 -12.71 8.22 -0.79
N GLY A 91 -11.74 7.63 -1.54
CA GLY A 91 -10.97 6.47 -1.10
C GLY A 91 -11.17 5.19 -1.91
N ALA A 92 -12.01 5.20 -2.97
CA ALA A 92 -12.05 4.08 -3.91
C ALA A 92 -10.69 3.91 -4.61
N SER A 93 -10.23 2.66 -4.73
CA SER A 93 -8.95 2.35 -5.38
C SER A 93 -9.04 2.29 -6.89
N ASP A 94 -10.22 2.01 -7.43
CA ASP A 94 -10.52 2.00 -8.86
C ASP A 94 -12.01 2.14 -9.10
N TYR A 95 -12.39 2.43 -10.36
CA TYR A 95 -13.76 2.61 -10.78
C TYR A 95 -13.99 1.99 -12.17
N LEU A 96 -15.03 1.16 -12.30
CA LEU A 96 -15.38 0.48 -13.53
C LEU A 96 -16.87 0.69 -13.84
N ILE A 97 -17.16 1.08 -15.07
CA ILE A 97 -18.52 1.38 -15.52
C ILE A 97 -19.21 0.08 -15.98
N LYS A 98 -20.45 -0.12 -15.56
CA LYS A 98 -21.33 -1.20 -16.06
C LYS A 98 -21.97 -0.78 -17.41
N PRO A 99 -22.05 -1.70 -18.42
CA PRO A 99 -21.52 -3.05 -18.42
C PRO A 99 -20.01 -3.10 -18.63
N PHE A 100 -19.30 -4.01 -17.97
CA PHE A 100 -17.86 -4.16 -18.03
C PHE A 100 -17.42 -5.46 -18.70
N ASP A 101 -16.21 -5.45 -19.26
CA ASP A 101 -15.57 -6.65 -19.77
C ASP A 101 -14.96 -7.48 -18.63
N LYS A 102 -15.18 -8.81 -18.69
CA LYS A 102 -14.63 -9.75 -17.69
C LYS A 102 -13.12 -9.66 -17.55
N LYS A 103 -12.38 -9.56 -18.67
CA LYS A 103 -10.92 -9.52 -18.67
C LYS A 103 -10.43 -8.20 -18.06
N GLU A 104 -11.14 -7.09 -18.31
CA GLU A 104 -10.81 -5.80 -17.73
C GLU A 104 -10.97 -5.83 -16.21
N LEU A 105 -12.11 -6.32 -15.69
CA LEU A 105 -12.32 -6.43 -14.25
C LEU A 105 -11.28 -7.33 -13.58
N LEU A 106 -10.98 -8.49 -14.16
CA LEU A 106 -9.95 -9.39 -13.64
C LEU A 106 -8.55 -8.77 -13.65
N ALA A 107 -8.20 -8.00 -14.68
CA ALA A 107 -6.93 -7.28 -14.73
C ALA A 107 -6.83 -6.25 -13.60
N ARG A 108 -7.89 -5.47 -13.36
CA ARG A 108 -7.97 -4.47 -12.28
C ARG A 108 -7.90 -5.12 -10.90
N ILE A 109 -8.62 -6.22 -10.68
CA ILE A 109 -8.54 -7.02 -9.44
C ILE A 109 -7.10 -7.48 -9.21
N LYS A 110 -6.44 -8.05 -10.24
CA LYS A 110 -5.04 -8.50 -10.13
C LYS A 110 -4.09 -7.35 -9.80
N VAL A 111 -4.28 -6.18 -10.36
CA VAL A 111 -3.50 -4.97 -10.04
C VAL A 111 -3.70 -4.56 -8.58
N GLN A 112 -4.93 -4.45 -8.11
CA GLN A 112 -5.22 -4.05 -6.74
C GLN A 112 -4.71 -5.08 -5.71
N LEU A 113 -4.88 -6.37 -5.99
CA LEU A 113 -4.37 -7.44 -5.14
C LEU A 113 -2.84 -7.56 -5.18
N ARG A 114 -2.19 -7.25 -6.32
CA ARG A 114 -0.74 -7.25 -6.49
C ARG A 114 -0.09 -6.13 -5.68
N THR A 115 -0.67 -4.93 -5.71
CA THR A 115 -0.17 -3.77 -4.97
C THR A 115 -0.09 -4.06 -3.46
N ARG A 116 -0.96 -4.95 -2.93
CA ARG A 116 -0.85 -5.43 -1.53
C ARG A 116 0.12 -6.59 -1.31
N LYS A 117 0.45 -7.37 -2.35
CA LYS A 117 1.32 -8.56 -2.23
C LYS A 117 2.79 -8.27 -2.55
N GLU A 118 3.03 -7.27 -3.41
CA GLU A 118 4.38 -6.85 -3.81
C GLU A 118 4.94 -5.69 -2.96
N ILE A 119 4.09 -5.05 -2.17
CA ILE A 119 4.59 -4.28 -1.05
C ILE A 119 4.82 -5.33 0.04
N SER A 120 5.98 -5.98 0.02
CA SER A 120 6.53 -6.55 1.24
C SER A 120 6.25 -5.49 2.32
N PRO A 121 5.52 -5.80 3.40
CA PRO A 121 5.24 -4.81 4.44
C PRO A 121 6.54 -4.23 4.99
N ASN A 122 7.65 -4.80 4.58
CA ASN A 122 8.97 -4.51 5.04
C ASN A 122 9.96 -4.40 3.89
N TYR A 123 10.81 -3.41 3.93
CA TYR A 123 11.98 -3.36 3.06
C TYR A 123 13.08 -4.22 3.69
N ILE A 124 13.62 -5.18 2.94
CA ILE A 124 14.62 -6.11 3.45
C ILE A 124 15.96 -5.85 2.77
N PHE A 125 17.00 -5.73 3.58
CA PHE A 125 18.38 -5.64 3.13
C PHE A 125 19.29 -6.39 4.11
N LYS A 126 19.83 -7.53 3.72
CA LYS A 126 20.56 -8.46 4.59
C LYS A 126 19.70 -8.86 5.81
N ASP A 127 20.21 -8.60 7.01
CA ASP A 127 19.53 -8.81 8.30
C ASP A 127 18.77 -7.58 8.81
N LEU A 128 18.64 -6.55 7.96
CA LEU A 128 17.84 -5.37 8.24
C LEU A 128 16.44 -5.52 7.64
N ILE A 129 15.42 -5.28 8.44
CA ILE A 129 14.02 -5.28 8.02
C ILE A 129 13.39 -3.95 8.42
N LEU A 130 13.16 -3.04 7.47
CA LEU A 130 12.49 -1.77 7.72
C LEU A 130 10.97 -1.97 7.61
N LEU A 131 10.27 -1.85 8.73
CA LEU A 131 8.81 -2.01 8.80
C LEU A 131 8.12 -0.78 8.21
N LYS A 132 7.14 -1.00 7.30
CA LYS A 132 6.61 0.05 6.44
C LYS A 132 5.90 1.17 7.21
N ASP A 133 5.10 0.87 8.20
CA ASP A 133 4.17 1.85 8.77
C ASP A 133 4.45 2.22 10.24
N ASN A 134 5.54 1.71 10.83
CA ASN A 134 5.76 1.81 12.27
C ASN A 134 7.04 2.59 12.66
N TYR A 135 7.74 3.18 11.69
CA TYR A 135 9.04 3.83 11.94
C TYR A 135 10.03 2.96 12.71
N ILE A 136 10.01 1.65 12.44
CA ILE A 136 10.84 0.64 13.09
C ILE A 136 11.74 -0.04 12.06
N LEU A 137 13.00 -0.21 12.42
CA LEU A 137 13.95 -1.10 11.74
C LEU A 137 14.25 -2.27 12.68
N LYS A 138 14.08 -3.48 12.21
CA LYS A 138 14.58 -4.67 12.87
C LYS A 138 16.02 -4.94 12.42
N VAL A 139 16.90 -5.13 13.38
CA VAL A 139 18.28 -5.56 13.16
C VAL A 139 18.41 -6.89 13.90
N LYS A 140 18.48 -8.00 13.14
CA LYS A 140 18.30 -9.34 13.73
C LYS A 140 16.94 -9.40 14.47
N ASP A 141 16.95 -9.68 15.76
CA ASP A 141 15.74 -9.77 16.61
C ASP A 141 15.45 -8.49 17.42
N LYS A 142 16.18 -7.39 17.16
CA LYS A 142 16.02 -6.13 17.90
C LYS A 142 15.31 -5.08 17.08
N GLU A 143 14.32 -4.44 17.68
CA GLU A 143 13.58 -3.34 17.08
C GLU A 143 14.18 -1.99 17.49
N ILE A 144 14.39 -1.13 16.50
CA ILE A 144 14.94 0.22 16.66
C ILE A 144 13.92 1.21 16.15
N ALA A 145 13.45 2.10 17.03
CA ALA A 145 12.56 3.20 16.66
C ALA A 145 13.34 4.37 16.04
N TRP A 146 12.73 4.99 15.03
CA TRP A 146 13.32 6.07 14.23
C TRP A 146 12.49 7.33 14.29
N THR A 147 13.16 8.47 14.13
CA THR A 147 12.45 9.72 13.83
C THR A 147 11.87 9.66 12.41
N LYS A 148 10.88 10.50 12.12
CA LYS A 148 10.24 10.60 10.80
C LYS A 148 11.29 10.80 9.69
N THR A 149 12.25 11.71 9.90
CA THR A 149 13.33 12.01 8.94
C THR A 149 14.30 10.84 8.75
N GLU A 150 14.76 10.23 9.85
CA GLU A 150 15.65 9.05 9.77
C GLU A 150 14.99 7.89 9.04
N TYR A 151 13.70 7.65 9.30
CA TYR A 151 12.92 6.63 8.61
C TYR A 151 12.77 6.94 7.11
N ALA A 152 12.44 8.19 6.76
CA ALA A 152 12.31 8.60 5.36
C ALA A 152 13.62 8.39 4.58
N ILE A 153 14.76 8.74 5.18
CA ILE A 153 16.09 8.49 4.61
C ILE A 153 16.33 6.99 4.41
N LEU A 154 16.11 6.18 5.45
CA LEU A 154 16.28 4.72 5.38
C LEU A 154 15.40 4.13 4.28
N LYS A 155 14.12 4.49 4.22
CA LYS A 155 13.17 4.03 3.21
C LYS A 155 13.70 4.27 1.79
N GLN A 156 14.25 5.46 1.51
CA GLN A 156 14.81 5.75 0.19
C GLN A 156 16.06 4.91 -0.10
N LEU A 157 16.96 4.75 0.86
CA LEU A 157 18.13 3.90 0.69
C LEU A 157 17.75 2.42 0.44
N PHE A 158 16.71 1.92 1.08
CA PHE A 158 16.19 0.58 0.83
C PHE A 158 15.51 0.44 -0.53
N LEU A 159 14.79 1.44 -1.00
CA LEU A 159 14.19 1.45 -2.35
C LEU A 159 15.26 1.44 -3.46
N TYR A 160 16.39 2.11 -3.22
CA TYR A 160 17.53 2.19 -4.14
C TYR A 160 18.73 1.37 -3.67
N GLN A 161 18.51 0.21 -3.03
CA GLN A 161 19.53 -0.59 -2.34
C GLN A 161 20.76 -0.97 -3.19
N ASN A 162 20.65 -1.01 -4.52
CA ASN A 162 21.75 -1.34 -5.42
C ASN A 162 22.35 -0.11 -6.13
N GLN A 163 21.97 1.11 -5.71
CA GLN A 163 22.35 2.35 -6.38
C GLN A 163 22.89 3.37 -5.37
N VAL A 164 23.72 4.28 -5.87
CA VAL A 164 24.10 5.47 -5.13
C VAL A 164 22.98 6.50 -5.26
N VAL A 165 22.41 6.94 -4.15
CA VAL A 165 21.43 8.02 -4.12
C VAL A 165 22.18 9.32 -3.86
N SER A 166 22.13 10.27 -4.80
CA SER A 166 22.78 11.57 -4.61
C SER A 166 22.12 12.36 -3.47
N LYS A 167 22.85 13.26 -2.85
CA LYS A 167 22.33 14.09 -1.74
C LYS A 167 21.10 14.87 -2.17
N SER A 168 21.18 15.56 -3.35
CA SER A 168 20.05 16.32 -3.89
C SER A 168 18.83 15.43 -4.12
N LYS A 169 19.02 14.29 -4.79
CA LYS A 169 17.93 13.32 -5.01
C LYS A 169 17.33 12.82 -3.70
N LEU A 170 18.16 12.54 -2.69
CA LEU A 170 17.67 12.07 -1.39
C LEU A 170 16.85 13.15 -0.69
N LEU A 171 17.30 14.41 -0.71
CA LEU A 171 16.55 15.55 -0.18
C LEU A 171 15.22 15.76 -0.89
N ASP A 172 15.20 15.70 -2.23
CA ASP A 172 13.97 15.82 -3.01
C ASP A 172 12.96 14.72 -2.67
N LEU A 173 13.44 13.47 -2.52
CA LEU A 173 12.58 12.32 -2.22
C LEU A 173 11.98 12.35 -0.81
N ILE A 174 12.70 12.93 0.18
CA ILE A 174 12.21 13.00 1.57
C ILE A 174 11.46 14.30 1.88
N ARG A 175 11.46 15.29 0.98
CA ARG A 175 10.85 16.62 1.18
C ARG A 175 9.37 16.56 1.54
N PHE A 176 8.63 15.60 1.00
CA PHE A 176 7.21 15.39 1.33
C PHE A 176 6.98 14.77 2.71
N ASP A 177 7.98 14.08 3.23
CA ASP A 177 7.91 13.39 4.53
C ASP A 177 8.53 14.23 5.67
N THR A 178 9.31 15.30 5.34
CA THR A 178 10.10 16.08 6.33
C THR A 178 10.15 17.55 5.96
N GLU A 179 9.82 18.44 6.87
CA GLU A 179 9.68 19.88 6.58
C GLU A 179 11.01 20.65 6.48
N ASP A 180 12.12 20.21 7.14
CA ASP A 180 13.37 20.98 7.25
C ASP A 180 14.63 20.10 7.16
N CYS A 181 14.86 19.39 6.06
CA CYS A 181 16.11 18.67 5.87
C CYS A 181 16.97 19.33 4.78
N ASP A 182 18.09 19.92 5.16
CA ASP A 182 19.13 20.44 4.25
C ASP A 182 20.32 19.44 4.11
N GLU A 183 21.31 19.78 3.27
CA GLU A 183 22.49 18.90 3.09
C GLU A 183 23.32 18.70 4.34
N ASN A 184 23.35 19.64 5.27
CA ASN A 184 24.12 19.55 6.50
C ASN A 184 23.40 18.65 7.51
N SER A 185 22.09 18.85 7.68
CA SER A 185 21.24 18.02 8.54
C SER A 185 21.17 16.58 8.02
N LEU A 186 21.16 16.37 6.70
CA LEU A 186 21.20 15.04 6.10
C LEU A 186 22.42 14.23 6.55
N ARG A 187 23.62 14.84 6.59
CA ARG A 187 24.84 14.19 7.07
C ARG A 187 24.72 13.81 8.55
N VAL A 188 24.12 14.68 9.35
CA VAL A 188 23.88 14.42 10.79
C VAL A 188 22.92 13.24 10.94
N HIS A 189 21.83 13.20 10.19
CA HIS A 189 20.88 12.09 10.22
C HIS A 189 21.53 10.76 9.81
N ILE A 190 22.30 10.73 8.74
CA ILE A 190 23.05 9.54 8.33
C ILE A 190 24.03 9.07 9.44
N SER A 191 24.73 10.00 10.08
CA SER A 191 25.61 9.68 11.21
C SER A 191 24.84 9.06 12.38
N ASN A 192 23.69 9.64 12.72
CA ASN A 192 22.83 9.12 13.79
C ASN A 192 22.26 7.74 13.45
N ILE A 193 21.83 7.52 12.21
CA ILE A 193 21.37 6.21 11.73
C ILE A 193 22.46 5.17 11.91
N ARG A 194 23.67 5.44 11.44
CA ARG A 194 24.82 4.53 11.60
C ARG A 194 25.11 4.22 13.08
N LYS A 195 25.12 5.25 13.94
CA LYS A 195 25.36 5.09 15.40
C LYS A 195 24.28 4.21 16.05
N LYS A 196 23.01 4.41 15.68
CA LYS A 196 21.91 3.61 16.22
C LYS A 196 22.01 2.15 15.80
N ILE A 197 22.29 1.86 14.52
CA ILE A 197 22.45 0.49 14.03
C ILE A 197 23.67 -0.19 14.66
N LYS A 198 24.78 0.54 14.82
CA LYS A 198 26.03 0.03 15.40
C LYS A 198 25.89 -0.48 16.84
N LYS A 199 24.87 -0.04 17.58
CA LYS A 199 24.56 -0.56 18.91
C LYS A 199 24.08 -2.03 18.91
N TYR A 200 23.58 -2.50 17.76
CA TYR A 200 22.94 -3.81 17.62
C TYR A 200 23.63 -4.72 16.60
N SER A 201 24.49 -4.16 15.74
CA SER A 201 25.30 -4.90 14.78
C SER A 201 26.63 -4.22 14.55
N ASN A 202 27.70 -5.01 14.42
CA ASN A 202 29.04 -4.51 14.08
C ASN A 202 29.21 -4.24 12.59
N ASP A 203 28.25 -4.65 11.76
CA ASP A 203 28.31 -4.46 10.32
C ASP A 203 28.04 -3.00 9.93
N GLU A 204 28.69 -2.56 8.87
CA GLU A 204 28.41 -1.26 8.24
C GLU A 204 27.40 -1.46 7.11
N TYR A 205 26.26 -0.80 7.21
CA TYR A 205 25.16 -0.94 6.25
C TYR A 205 24.99 0.23 5.29
N ILE A 206 25.60 1.37 5.59
CA ILE A 206 25.49 2.58 4.77
C ILE A 206 26.87 3.09 4.42
N ASP A 207 27.18 3.14 3.12
CA ASP A 207 28.40 3.75 2.58
C ASP A 207 28.15 5.19 2.17
N SER A 208 29.18 6.03 2.37
CA SER A 208 29.26 7.35 1.76
C SER A 208 30.10 7.27 0.48
N VAL A 209 29.50 7.68 -0.65
CA VAL A 209 30.23 7.87 -1.89
C VAL A 209 30.67 9.34 -1.95
N TRP A 210 31.97 9.55 -1.84
CA TRP A 210 32.55 10.89 -1.69
C TRP A 210 32.12 11.81 -2.81
N GLY A 211 31.69 13.01 -2.47
CA GLY A 211 31.19 14.01 -3.43
C GLY A 211 29.83 13.72 -4.04
N VAL A 212 29.26 12.50 -3.93
CA VAL A 212 28.05 12.07 -4.63
C VAL A 212 26.86 11.92 -3.68
N GLY A 213 26.92 10.97 -2.73
CA GLY A 213 25.78 10.65 -1.88
C GLY A 213 25.99 9.41 -1.02
N PHE A 214 24.90 8.64 -0.85
CA PHE A 214 24.88 7.48 0.03
C PHE A 214 24.30 6.25 -0.67
N LYS A 215 24.69 5.06 -0.24
CA LYS A 215 24.15 3.78 -0.70
C LYS A 215 24.11 2.76 0.43
N LEU A 216 23.30 1.72 0.31
CA LEU A 216 23.42 0.53 1.13
C LEU A 216 24.65 -0.28 0.70
N LYS A 217 25.42 -0.77 1.69
CA LYS A 217 26.67 -1.50 1.48
C LYS A 217 26.37 -2.98 1.24
N ASN A 218 26.55 -3.46 0.01
CA ASN A 218 26.58 -4.89 -0.27
C ASN A 218 27.83 -5.51 0.36
N LYS A 219 27.79 -6.80 0.77
CA LYS A 219 29.00 -7.50 1.18
C LYS A 219 29.99 -7.46 0.02
N SER A 220 31.20 -7.02 0.30
CA SER A 220 32.35 -7.36 -0.53
C SER A 220 32.64 -8.84 -0.40
#